data_24920ccbfb3529c6fed07e11817973f8
#
_entry.id   24920ccbfb3529c6fed07e11817973f8
#
_cell.length_a   1.000
_cell.length_b   1.000
_cell.length_c   1.000
_cell.angle_alpha   90.00
_cell.angle_beta   90.00
_cell.angle_gamma   90.00
#
_symmetry.space_group_name_H-M   'P 1'
#
loop_
_entity.id
_entity.type
_entity.pdbx_description
1 polymer ?
#
loop_
_entity_poly.entity_id
_entity_poly.type
_entity_poly.pdbx_seq_one_letter_code
_entity_poly.pdbx_strand_id
1 'polypeptide(L)' 'LAEIDKQAKDMFLRLIKQMSEREGVTEQLKTENQMEWVGRMNNIRSRAVEIVNAELIYS' A
#
# COMPACT_ATOMS: atom_id res chain seq x y z
N LEU A 1 4.12 -20.03 -10.62
CA LEU A 1 3.99 -19.75 -9.20
C LEU A 1 4.69 -18.45 -8.82
N ALA A 2 5.96 -18.30 -9.21
CA ALA A 2 6.72 -17.10 -8.91
C ALA A 2 6.16 -15.86 -9.59
N GLU A 3 5.59 -16.02 -10.77
CA GLU A 3 5.03 -14.89 -11.51
C GLU A 3 3.80 -14.30 -10.84
N ILE A 4 2.93 -15.16 -10.30
CA ILE A 4 1.73 -14.69 -9.62
C ILE A 4 2.10 -13.93 -8.36
N ASP A 5 3.04 -14.44 -7.60
CA ASP A 5 3.51 -13.76 -6.39
C ASP A 5 4.15 -12.42 -6.74
N LYS A 6 4.93 -12.38 -7.81
CA LYS A 6 5.59 -11.15 -8.24
C LYS A 6 4.56 -10.11 -8.69
N GLN A 7 3.55 -10.53 -9.45
CA GLN A 7 2.51 -9.61 -9.91
C GLN A 7 1.71 -9.04 -8.74
N ALA A 8 1.33 -9.89 -7.80
CA ALA A 8 0.59 -9.43 -6.64
C ALA A 8 1.43 -8.46 -5.81
N LYS A 9 2.70 -8.75 -5.63
CA LYS A 9 3.61 -7.91 -4.88
C LYS A 9 3.82 -6.56 -5.56
N ASP A 10 4.01 -6.59 -6.89
CA ASP A 10 4.17 -5.35 -7.66
C ASP A 10 2.92 -4.49 -7.58
N MET A 11 1.75 -5.09 -7.72
CA MET A 11 0.48 -4.38 -7.61
C MET A 11 0.31 -3.78 -6.22
N PHE A 12 0.62 -4.54 -5.19
CA PHE A 12 0.53 -4.09 -3.82
C PHE A 12 1.41 -2.88 -3.57
N LEU A 13 2.68 -2.94 -3.99
CA LEU A 13 3.62 -1.84 -3.82
C LEU A 13 3.18 -0.60 -4.59
N ARG A 14 2.67 -0.80 -5.79
CA ARG A 14 2.19 0.31 -6.62
C ARG A 14 0.99 0.99 -5.97
N LEU A 15 0.05 0.21 -5.44
CA LEU A 15 -1.11 0.76 -4.76
C LEU A 15 -0.71 1.53 -3.51
N ILE A 16 0.20 0.99 -2.72
CA ILE A 16 0.68 1.68 -1.53
C ILE A 16 1.30 3.03 -1.91
N LYS A 17 2.12 3.05 -2.96
CA LYS A 17 2.75 4.28 -3.40
C LYS A 17 1.72 5.30 -3.85
N GLN A 18 0.77 4.90 -4.67
CA GLN A 18 -0.28 5.80 -5.15
C GLN A 18 -1.13 6.34 -4.01
N MET A 19 -1.54 5.48 -3.11
CA MET A 19 -2.38 5.88 -1.99
C MET A 19 -1.64 6.79 -1.03
N SER A 20 -0.37 6.50 -0.77
CA SER A 20 0.42 7.33 0.14
C SER A 20 0.64 8.72 -0.45
N GLU A 21 0.89 8.81 -1.75
CA GLU A 21 1.04 10.12 -2.41
C GLU A 21 -0.26 10.90 -2.37
N ARG A 22 -1.39 10.22 -2.62
CA ARG A 22 -2.70 10.87 -2.61
C ARG A 22 -3.06 11.42 -1.23
N GLU A 23 -2.73 10.68 -0.18
CA GLU A 23 -3.06 11.07 1.18
C GLU A 23 -1.98 11.89 1.87
N GLY A 24 -0.88 12.18 1.15
CA GLY A 24 0.19 12.98 1.70
C GLY A 24 1.05 12.26 2.72
N VAL A 25 1.06 10.93 2.69
CA VAL A 25 1.86 10.13 3.61
C VAL A 25 3.25 9.94 2.98
N THR A 26 4.12 10.89 3.24
CA THR A 26 5.43 10.97 2.60
C THR A 26 6.55 10.80 3.61
N GLU A 27 7.78 10.75 3.10
CA GLU A 27 8.97 10.70 3.94
C GLU A 27 9.04 11.92 4.86
N GLN A 28 8.55 13.05 4.41
CA GLN A 28 8.52 14.25 5.22
C GLN A 28 7.63 14.06 6.44
N LEU A 29 6.46 13.47 6.26
CA LEU A 29 5.57 13.18 7.38
C LEU A 29 6.23 12.21 8.36
N LYS A 30 6.92 11.20 7.84
CA LYS A 30 7.64 10.25 8.67
C LYS A 30 8.67 10.94 9.56
N THR A 31 9.37 11.93 9.00
CA THR A 31 10.36 12.69 9.73
C THR A 31 9.73 13.59 10.79
N GLU A 32 8.62 14.23 10.45
CA GLU A 32 7.96 15.18 11.34
C GLU A 32 7.12 14.50 12.41
N ASN A 33 6.40 13.43 12.05
CA ASN A 33 5.51 12.74 12.97
C ASN A 33 5.47 11.25 12.63
N GLN A 34 6.42 10.51 13.17
CA GLN A 34 6.58 9.11 12.86
C GLN A 34 5.36 8.28 13.27
N MET A 35 4.75 8.56 14.41
CA MET A 35 3.60 7.79 14.88
C MET A 35 2.39 7.95 13.95
N GLU A 36 2.14 9.18 13.51
CA GLU A 36 1.07 9.42 12.56
C GLU A 36 1.35 8.73 11.23
N TRP A 37 2.60 8.80 10.77
CA TRP A 37 3.01 8.12 9.54
C TRP A 37 2.75 6.62 9.62
N VAL A 38 3.14 6.00 10.73
CA VAL A 38 2.93 4.55 10.91
C VAL A 38 1.45 4.21 10.88
N GLY A 39 0.62 4.98 11.61
CA GLY A 39 -0.82 4.74 11.63
C GLY A 39 -1.46 4.86 10.27
N ARG A 40 -1.10 5.90 9.52
CA ARG A 40 -1.64 6.11 8.18
C ARG A 40 -1.17 5.03 7.21
N MET A 41 0.11 4.63 7.30
CA MET A 41 0.62 3.56 6.45
C MET A 41 -0.04 2.22 6.74
N ASN A 42 -0.34 1.93 8.00
CA ASN A 42 -1.06 0.71 8.35
C ASN A 42 -2.44 0.68 7.69
N ASN A 43 -3.16 1.79 7.70
CA ASN A 43 -4.46 1.89 7.04
C ASN A 43 -4.32 1.70 5.52
N ILE A 44 -3.31 2.32 4.94
CA ILE A 44 -3.07 2.20 3.50
C ILE A 44 -2.76 0.76 3.13
N ARG A 45 -1.92 0.10 3.91
CA ARG A 45 -1.58 -1.31 3.67
C ARG A 45 -2.81 -2.20 3.75
N SER A 46 -3.66 -1.98 4.73
CA SER A 46 -4.88 -2.76 4.87
C SER A 46 -5.77 -2.62 3.64
N ARG A 47 -5.96 -1.40 3.17
CA ARG A 47 -6.75 -1.14 1.98
C ARG A 47 -6.13 -1.77 0.74
N ALA A 48 -4.80 -1.65 0.61
CA ALA A 48 -4.11 -2.23 -0.53
C ALA A 48 -4.24 -3.75 -0.56
N VAL A 49 -4.12 -4.40 0.61
CA VAL A 49 -4.30 -5.84 0.71
C VAL A 49 -5.70 -6.25 0.25
N GLU A 50 -6.73 -5.53 0.69
CA GLU A 50 -8.10 -5.82 0.29
C GLU A 50 -8.29 -5.66 -1.21
N ILE A 51 -7.73 -4.62 -1.80
CA ILE A 51 -7.83 -4.37 -3.24
C ILE A 51 -7.13 -5.47 -4.03
N VAL A 52 -5.93 -5.84 -3.63
CA VAL A 52 -5.17 -6.89 -4.31
C VAL A 52 -5.90 -8.23 -4.21
N ASN A 53 -6.42 -8.57 -3.05
CA ASN A 53 -7.17 -9.80 -2.87
C ASN A 53 -8.42 -9.82 -3.74
N ALA A 54 -9.15 -8.72 -3.81
CA ALA A 54 -10.34 -8.63 -4.65
C ALA A 54 -9.99 -8.81 -6.13
N GLU A 55 -8.91 -8.18 -6.58
CA GLU A 55 -8.47 -8.32 -7.96
C GLU A 55 -8.08 -9.76 -8.31
N LEU A 56 -7.38 -10.42 -7.40
CA LEU A 56 -6.96 -11.80 -7.63
C LEU A 56 -8.13 -12.78 -7.61
N ILE A 57 -9.13 -12.51 -6.76
CA ILE A 57 -10.29 -13.39 -6.65
C ILE A 57 -11.25 -13.21 -7.82
N TYR A 58 -11.46 -11.98 -8.25
CA TYR A 58 -12.46 -11.65 -9.26
C TYR A 58 -11.91 -11.49 -10.68
N SER A 59 -10.61 -11.53 -10.82
CA SER A 59 -10.01 -11.49 -12.15
C SER A 59 -9.93 -12.89 -12.76
#